data_e43a6e8caebe36c5332b8cbbda485ddc
#
_entry.id   e43a6e8caebe36c5332b8cbbda485ddc
#
_cell.length_a   1.000
_cell.length_b   1.000
_cell.length_c   1.000
_cell.angle_alpha   90.00
_cell.angle_beta   90.00
_cell.angle_gamma   90.00
#
_symmetry.space_group_name_H-M   'P 1'
#
loop_
_entity.id
_entity.type
_entity.pdbx_description
1 polymer ?
#
loop_
_entity_poly.entity_id
_entity_poly.type
_entity_poly.pdbx_seq_one_letter_code
_entity_poly.pdbx_strand_id
1 'polypeptide(L)'
;MSRRLLYLLLLFVLAGLLLFVPMPIAPTYAGRTLENAGHTPLFFLVTLGVLFTMRDHPRFPGVRLYALAGMIGAGAGFISEVIQKPLARDASWEDVAADAVGAVLALAVYALFERRTKMRAWHRLGALAVALSCIAIFLTPIVRMTRAYVHRNGEFPVLADFHSRIELYWTLSFGVNREIVGDALEVEFVADEFPGVAFHEPVADWRNFKTLVIDVANPAAEPLDLGVRVHDRQHNHTFNDRFNRRYPLAAGERRTLRIPLEDIRNGPRQRLMDMAHISDIKLFRGGQAGSRRLRVYSLRLE
;
A
#
# COMPACT_ATOMS: atom_id res chain seq x y z
N MET A 1 -28.37 -32.26 -3.46
CA MET A 1 -27.59 -31.08 -3.91
C MET A 1 -26.63 -31.54 -5.00
N SER A 2 -26.61 -30.90 -6.18
CA SER A 2 -25.66 -31.29 -7.25
C SER A 2 -24.22 -30.99 -6.81
N ARG A 3 -23.25 -31.83 -7.27
CA ARG A 3 -21.82 -31.61 -6.96
C ARG A 3 -21.36 -30.19 -7.32
N ARG A 4 -21.90 -29.62 -8.41
CA ARG A 4 -21.60 -28.24 -8.86
C ARG A 4 -22.06 -27.21 -7.85
N LEU A 5 -23.25 -27.37 -7.29
CA LEU A 5 -23.78 -26.44 -6.28
C LEU A 5 -22.97 -26.52 -4.97
N LEU A 6 -22.50 -27.73 -4.60
CA LEU A 6 -21.61 -27.88 -3.45
C LEU A 6 -20.28 -27.15 -3.66
N TYR A 7 -19.65 -27.27 -4.84
CA TYR A 7 -18.40 -26.56 -5.15
C TYR A 7 -18.60 -25.04 -5.13
N LEU A 8 -19.71 -24.55 -5.67
CA LEU A 8 -20.02 -23.13 -5.62
C LEU A 8 -20.19 -22.63 -4.17
N LEU A 9 -20.91 -23.38 -3.35
CA LEU A 9 -21.09 -23.06 -1.93
C LEU A 9 -19.74 -23.03 -1.19
N LEU A 10 -18.90 -24.06 -1.39
CA LEU A 10 -17.56 -24.11 -0.80
C LEU A 10 -16.69 -22.93 -1.24
N LEU A 11 -16.80 -22.53 -2.52
CA LEU A 11 -16.09 -21.36 -3.04
C LEU A 11 -16.55 -20.07 -2.38
N PHE A 12 -17.86 -19.87 -2.16
CA PHE A 12 -18.39 -18.70 -1.44
C PHE A 12 -17.99 -18.71 0.03
N VAL A 13 -17.96 -19.87 0.69
CA VAL A 13 -17.47 -19.98 2.08
C VAL A 13 -15.98 -19.64 2.15
N LEU A 14 -15.17 -20.16 1.23
CA LEU A 14 -13.74 -19.83 1.16
C LEU A 14 -13.54 -18.33 0.90
N ALA A 15 -14.30 -17.75 -0.04
CA ALA A 15 -14.27 -16.32 -0.30
C ALA A 15 -14.60 -15.50 0.95
N GLY A 16 -15.66 -15.88 1.67
CA GLY A 16 -16.02 -15.26 2.93
C GLY A 16 -14.91 -15.34 3.97
N LEU A 17 -14.28 -16.51 4.13
CA LEU A 17 -13.16 -16.67 5.05
C LEU A 17 -11.98 -15.75 4.67
N LEU A 18 -11.59 -15.68 3.40
CA LEU A 18 -10.49 -14.84 2.94
C LEU A 18 -10.80 -13.35 3.07
N LEU A 19 -12.05 -12.94 2.90
CA LEU A 19 -12.47 -11.53 2.98
C LEU A 19 -12.69 -11.05 4.43
N PHE A 20 -13.14 -11.91 5.34
CA PHE A 20 -13.56 -11.49 6.68
C PHE A 20 -12.66 -11.98 7.81
N VAL A 21 -11.79 -12.98 7.58
CA VAL A 21 -10.81 -13.40 8.59
C VAL A 21 -9.54 -12.56 8.43
N PRO A 22 -9.11 -11.82 9.48
CA PRO A 22 -7.88 -11.06 9.43
C PRO A 22 -6.68 -11.99 9.15
N MET A 23 -5.98 -11.75 8.07
CA MET A 23 -4.74 -12.47 7.81
C MET A 23 -3.59 -11.79 8.57
N PRO A 24 -2.67 -12.54 9.19
CA PRO A 24 -1.51 -11.97 9.89
C PRO A 24 -0.45 -11.48 8.89
N ILE A 25 -0.87 -10.59 7.99
CA ILE A 25 0.02 -9.96 7.01
C ILE A 25 0.70 -8.77 7.69
N ALA A 26 2.02 -8.68 7.58
CA ALA A 26 2.74 -7.54 8.11
C ALA A 26 2.22 -6.24 7.46
N PRO A 27 2.06 -5.13 8.22
CA PRO A 27 1.54 -3.86 7.72
C PRO A 27 2.58 -3.14 6.86
N THR A 28 3.17 -3.86 5.91
CA THR A 28 4.18 -3.40 4.95
C THR A 28 3.52 -2.98 3.65
N TYR A 29 4.23 -2.22 2.83
CA TYR A 29 3.76 -1.89 1.48
C TYR A 29 3.52 -3.17 0.65
N ALA A 30 4.41 -4.16 0.76
CA ALA A 30 4.22 -5.46 0.12
C ALA A 30 3.00 -6.19 0.65
N GLY A 31 2.82 -6.24 1.97
CA GLY A 31 1.68 -6.90 2.61
C GLY A 31 0.36 -6.32 2.11
N ARG A 32 0.18 -5.01 2.18
CA ARG A 32 -1.02 -4.33 1.67
C ARG A 32 -1.25 -4.54 0.18
N THR A 33 -0.18 -4.45 -0.63
CA THR A 33 -0.29 -4.68 -2.08
C THR A 33 -0.75 -6.11 -2.40
N LEU A 34 -0.23 -7.11 -1.69
CA LEU A 34 -0.61 -8.51 -1.89
C LEU A 34 -2.02 -8.81 -1.37
N GLU A 35 -2.41 -8.21 -0.25
CA GLU A 35 -3.77 -8.31 0.29
C GLU A 35 -4.78 -7.79 -0.73
N ASN A 36 -4.60 -6.56 -1.21
CA ASN A 36 -5.49 -5.97 -2.22
C ASN A 36 -5.44 -6.74 -3.56
N ALA A 37 -4.26 -7.24 -3.97
CA ALA A 37 -4.14 -8.06 -5.17
C ALA A 37 -4.90 -9.39 -5.05
N GLY A 38 -5.14 -9.90 -3.85
CA GLY A 38 -5.91 -11.12 -3.59
C GLY A 38 -7.37 -11.04 -4.04
N HIS A 39 -7.96 -9.87 -4.08
CA HIS A 39 -9.35 -9.64 -4.51
C HIS A 39 -9.59 -10.09 -5.96
N THR A 40 -8.74 -9.70 -6.89
CA THR A 40 -8.91 -10.05 -8.32
C THR A 40 -8.98 -11.56 -8.59
N PRO A 41 -8.05 -12.42 -8.14
CA PRO A 41 -8.16 -13.86 -8.35
C PRO A 41 -9.34 -14.49 -7.59
N LEU A 42 -9.71 -13.95 -6.43
CA LEU A 42 -10.85 -14.44 -5.67
C LEU A 42 -12.15 -14.23 -6.45
N PHE A 43 -12.43 -13.02 -6.90
CA PHE A 43 -13.65 -12.73 -7.65
C PHE A 43 -13.64 -13.29 -9.08
N PHE A 44 -12.47 -13.51 -9.66
CA PHE A 44 -12.31 -14.34 -10.86
C PHE A 44 -12.85 -15.76 -10.62
N LEU A 45 -12.44 -16.42 -9.55
CA LEU A 45 -12.87 -17.78 -9.23
C LEU A 45 -14.36 -17.84 -8.88
N VAL A 46 -14.87 -16.89 -8.10
CA VAL A 46 -16.30 -16.80 -7.74
C VAL A 46 -17.15 -16.66 -9.00
N THR A 47 -16.82 -15.73 -9.88
CA THR A 47 -17.57 -15.49 -11.13
C THR A 47 -17.49 -16.69 -12.07
N LEU A 48 -16.32 -17.29 -12.19
CA LEU A 48 -16.10 -18.50 -12.98
C LEU A 48 -16.91 -19.68 -12.43
N GLY A 49 -16.98 -19.83 -11.11
CA GLY A 49 -17.81 -20.84 -10.43
C GLY A 49 -19.30 -20.68 -10.74
N VAL A 50 -19.82 -19.44 -10.75
CA VAL A 50 -21.20 -19.14 -11.16
C VAL A 50 -21.43 -19.54 -12.62
N LEU A 51 -20.51 -19.15 -13.54
CA LEU A 51 -20.59 -19.50 -14.95
C LEU A 51 -20.67 -21.02 -15.16
N PHE A 52 -19.77 -21.79 -14.57
CA PHE A 52 -19.77 -23.26 -14.70
C PHE A 52 -20.98 -23.94 -14.06
N THR A 53 -21.49 -23.40 -12.97
CA THR A 53 -22.65 -23.98 -12.28
C THR A 53 -23.94 -23.72 -13.05
N MET A 54 -24.10 -22.51 -13.61
CA MET A 54 -25.33 -22.05 -14.23
C MET A 54 -25.36 -22.27 -15.76
N ARG A 55 -24.27 -22.69 -16.41
CA ARG A 55 -24.17 -22.81 -17.87
C ARG A 55 -25.22 -23.72 -18.53
N ASP A 56 -25.73 -24.71 -17.82
CA ASP A 56 -26.73 -25.65 -18.30
C ASP A 56 -28.16 -25.29 -17.82
N HIS A 57 -28.32 -24.17 -17.10
CA HIS A 57 -29.59 -23.78 -16.53
C HIS A 57 -30.50 -23.15 -17.59
N PRO A 58 -31.74 -23.67 -17.82
CA PRO A 58 -32.59 -23.27 -18.95
C PRO A 58 -33.06 -21.79 -18.89
N ARG A 59 -33.07 -21.18 -17.69
CA ARG A 59 -33.49 -19.77 -17.52
C ARG A 59 -32.42 -18.74 -17.93
N PHE A 60 -31.15 -19.16 -18.06
CA PHE A 60 -30.02 -18.28 -18.28
C PHE A 60 -29.19 -18.66 -19.53
N PRO A 61 -29.78 -18.70 -20.73
CA PRO A 61 -29.03 -19.01 -21.95
C PRO A 61 -28.21 -17.80 -22.44
N GLY A 62 -27.04 -18.05 -23.00
CA GLY A 62 -26.23 -17.04 -23.70
C GLY A 62 -25.91 -15.81 -22.86
N VAL A 63 -26.24 -14.61 -23.33
CA VAL A 63 -25.94 -13.32 -22.69
C VAL A 63 -26.50 -13.23 -21.25
N ARG A 64 -27.64 -13.86 -20.97
CA ARG A 64 -28.22 -13.83 -19.61
C ARG A 64 -27.31 -14.53 -18.57
N LEU A 65 -26.57 -15.56 -18.99
CA LEU A 65 -25.59 -16.22 -18.11
C LEU A 65 -24.44 -15.26 -17.75
N TYR A 66 -23.89 -14.55 -18.74
CA TYR A 66 -22.83 -13.57 -18.52
C TYR A 66 -23.29 -12.42 -17.62
N ALA A 67 -24.48 -11.89 -17.90
CA ALA A 67 -25.06 -10.82 -17.07
C ALA A 67 -25.25 -11.28 -15.61
N LEU A 68 -25.83 -12.47 -15.39
CA LEU A 68 -26.01 -13.02 -14.05
C LEU A 68 -24.69 -13.21 -13.33
N ALA A 69 -23.71 -13.84 -13.98
CA ALA A 69 -22.42 -14.11 -13.37
C ALA A 69 -21.64 -12.83 -13.04
N GLY A 70 -21.67 -11.83 -13.94
CA GLY A 70 -21.08 -10.52 -13.72
C GLY A 70 -21.75 -9.76 -12.58
N MET A 71 -23.09 -9.76 -12.52
CA MET A 71 -23.83 -9.14 -11.42
C MET A 71 -23.53 -9.80 -10.06
N ILE A 72 -23.47 -11.15 -10.02
CA ILE A 72 -23.14 -11.86 -8.78
C ILE A 72 -21.69 -11.56 -8.37
N GLY A 73 -20.73 -11.62 -9.30
CA GLY A 73 -19.33 -11.37 -9.02
C GLY A 73 -19.09 -9.93 -8.52
N ALA A 74 -19.47 -8.94 -9.31
CA ALA A 74 -19.30 -7.53 -8.94
C ALA A 74 -20.16 -7.11 -7.75
N GLY A 75 -21.41 -7.63 -7.66
CA GLY A 75 -22.31 -7.35 -6.55
C GLY A 75 -21.82 -7.95 -5.23
N ALA A 76 -21.26 -9.16 -5.24
CA ALA A 76 -20.66 -9.76 -4.05
C ALA A 76 -19.46 -8.96 -3.57
N GLY A 77 -18.62 -8.44 -4.48
CA GLY A 77 -17.52 -7.54 -4.16
C GLY A 77 -18.02 -6.27 -3.47
N PHE A 78 -18.98 -5.58 -4.06
CA PHE A 78 -19.56 -4.38 -3.45
C PHE A 78 -20.19 -4.64 -2.07
N ILE A 79 -20.92 -5.76 -1.92
CA ILE A 79 -21.54 -6.15 -0.64
C ILE A 79 -20.47 -6.47 0.41
N SER A 80 -19.36 -7.11 0.03
CA SER A 80 -18.27 -7.40 0.97
C SER A 80 -17.69 -6.11 1.57
N GLU A 81 -17.47 -5.08 0.77
CA GLU A 81 -16.98 -3.77 1.23
C GLU A 81 -17.95 -3.07 2.20
N VAL A 82 -19.27 -3.14 1.89
CA VAL A 82 -20.30 -2.58 2.79
C VAL A 82 -20.30 -3.29 4.15
N ILE A 83 -20.09 -4.62 4.17
CA ILE A 83 -20.05 -5.41 5.41
C ILE A 83 -18.72 -5.19 6.17
N GLN A 84 -17.61 -4.92 5.49
CA GLN A 84 -16.30 -4.69 6.11
C GLN A 84 -16.20 -3.34 6.82
N LYS A 85 -16.93 -2.30 6.37
CA LYS A 85 -16.94 -0.97 6.99
C LYS A 85 -17.11 -0.97 8.52
N PRO A 86 -18.13 -1.64 9.12
CA PRO A 86 -18.30 -1.67 10.57
C PRO A 86 -17.28 -2.54 11.32
N LEU A 87 -16.47 -3.34 10.60
CA LEU A 87 -15.45 -4.23 11.17
C LEU A 87 -14.07 -3.58 11.29
N ALA A 88 -13.99 -2.24 11.17
CA ALA A 88 -12.75 -1.45 11.19
C ALA A 88 -11.71 -1.87 10.12
N ARG A 89 -12.16 -2.44 9.02
CA ARG A 89 -11.37 -2.58 7.80
C ARG A 89 -11.63 -1.37 6.90
N ASP A 90 -10.58 -0.83 6.32
CA ASP A 90 -10.66 0.31 5.40
C ASP A 90 -11.31 -0.15 4.07
N ALA A 91 -12.65 -0.05 4.02
CA ALA A 91 -13.37 -0.27 2.77
C ALA A 91 -12.89 0.72 1.71
N SER A 92 -12.36 0.22 0.61
CA SER A 92 -11.77 1.05 -0.43
C SER A 92 -12.46 0.85 -1.79
N TRP A 93 -12.59 1.94 -2.56
CA TRP A 93 -13.02 1.84 -3.95
C TRP A 93 -12.03 1.07 -4.83
N GLU A 94 -10.78 0.97 -4.40
CA GLU A 94 -9.74 0.21 -5.06
C GLU A 94 -10.02 -1.29 -4.98
N ASP A 95 -10.55 -1.78 -3.86
CA ASP A 95 -10.93 -3.18 -3.67
C ASP A 95 -12.16 -3.52 -4.51
N VAL A 96 -13.18 -2.66 -4.52
CA VAL A 96 -14.35 -2.81 -5.41
C VAL A 96 -13.92 -2.88 -6.88
N ALA A 97 -12.95 -2.05 -7.28
CA ALA A 97 -12.43 -2.08 -8.65
C ALA A 97 -11.66 -3.38 -8.95
N ALA A 98 -10.86 -3.88 -8.00
CA ALA A 98 -10.14 -5.15 -8.12
C ALA A 98 -11.10 -6.35 -8.24
N ASP A 99 -12.19 -6.36 -7.47
CA ASP A 99 -13.26 -7.35 -7.55
C ASP A 99 -13.93 -7.35 -8.93
N ALA A 100 -14.27 -6.16 -9.43
CA ALA A 100 -14.86 -5.99 -10.76
C ALA A 100 -13.90 -6.46 -11.87
N VAL A 101 -12.60 -6.16 -11.77
CA VAL A 101 -11.57 -6.65 -12.70
C VAL A 101 -11.53 -8.17 -12.70
N GLY A 102 -11.59 -8.82 -11.52
CA GLY A 102 -11.66 -10.26 -11.40
C GLY A 102 -12.89 -10.86 -12.08
N ALA A 103 -14.06 -10.27 -11.83
CA ALA A 103 -15.31 -10.70 -12.47
C ALA A 103 -15.26 -10.55 -14.00
N VAL A 104 -14.79 -9.41 -14.52
CA VAL A 104 -14.67 -9.16 -15.97
C VAL A 104 -13.65 -10.11 -16.61
N LEU A 105 -12.52 -10.38 -15.94
CA LEU A 105 -11.53 -11.36 -16.38
C LEU A 105 -12.15 -12.75 -16.54
N ALA A 106 -12.97 -13.19 -15.57
CA ALA A 106 -13.66 -14.47 -15.63
C ALA A 106 -14.62 -14.57 -16.81
N LEU A 107 -15.40 -13.50 -17.07
CA LEU A 107 -16.30 -13.43 -18.21
C LEU A 107 -15.53 -13.53 -19.53
N ALA A 108 -14.43 -12.78 -19.65
CA ALA A 108 -13.60 -12.75 -20.86
C ALA A 108 -12.92 -14.12 -21.10
N VAL A 109 -12.34 -14.72 -20.08
CA VAL A 109 -11.70 -16.05 -20.17
C VAL A 109 -12.74 -17.12 -20.50
N TYR A 110 -13.90 -17.09 -19.84
CA TYR A 110 -14.97 -18.04 -20.16
C TYR A 110 -15.43 -17.90 -21.61
N ALA A 111 -15.57 -16.68 -22.14
CA ALA A 111 -15.95 -16.43 -23.53
C ALA A 111 -14.92 -16.96 -24.54
N LEU A 112 -13.62 -16.93 -24.22
CA LEU A 112 -12.57 -17.48 -25.07
C LEU A 112 -12.66 -19.01 -25.22
N PHE A 113 -12.99 -19.72 -24.15
CA PHE A 113 -13.00 -21.18 -24.09
C PHE A 113 -14.38 -21.80 -24.31
N GLU A 114 -15.48 -21.01 -24.24
CA GLU A 114 -16.83 -21.50 -24.47
C GLU A 114 -17.03 -21.85 -25.98
N ARG A 115 -17.23 -23.14 -26.23
CA ARG A 115 -17.38 -23.67 -27.59
C ARG A 115 -18.84 -23.74 -28.05
N ARG A 116 -19.79 -23.65 -27.12
CA ARG A 116 -21.25 -23.76 -27.43
C ARG A 116 -21.80 -22.51 -28.12
N THR A 117 -21.26 -21.36 -27.81
CA THR A 117 -21.57 -20.13 -28.53
C THR A 117 -20.68 -20.03 -29.76
N LYS A 118 -21.26 -20.11 -30.95
CA LYS A 118 -20.53 -19.91 -32.22
C LYS A 118 -20.11 -18.43 -32.35
N MET A 119 -19.23 -17.97 -31.45
CA MET A 119 -18.72 -16.59 -31.51
C MET A 119 -17.88 -16.36 -32.74
N ARG A 120 -18.09 -15.21 -33.41
CA ARG A 120 -17.25 -14.78 -34.52
C ARG A 120 -15.83 -14.48 -34.02
N ALA A 121 -14.84 -14.63 -34.89
CA ALA A 121 -13.42 -14.44 -34.54
C ALA A 121 -13.13 -13.08 -33.86
N TRP A 122 -13.77 -11.99 -34.34
CA TRP A 122 -13.57 -10.67 -33.78
C TRP A 122 -14.10 -10.52 -32.33
N HIS A 123 -15.17 -11.24 -31.92
CA HIS A 123 -15.59 -11.26 -30.52
C HIS A 123 -14.57 -11.97 -29.62
N ARG A 124 -13.94 -13.05 -30.13
CA ARG A 124 -12.85 -13.73 -29.41
C ARG A 124 -11.62 -12.82 -29.26
N LEU A 125 -11.27 -12.06 -30.30
CA LEU A 125 -10.21 -11.06 -30.20
C LEU A 125 -10.54 -9.99 -29.19
N GLY A 126 -11.79 -9.51 -29.16
CA GLY A 126 -12.26 -8.58 -28.13
C GLY A 126 -12.17 -9.17 -26.72
N ALA A 127 -12.60 -10.40 -26.51
CA ALA A 127 -12.48 -11.09 -25.21
C ALA A 127 -11.02 -11.28 -24.79
N LEU A 128 -10.12 -11.60 -25.73
CA LEU A 128 -8.69 -11.71 -25.47
C LEU A 128 -8.11 -10.34 -25.04
N ALA A 129 -8.45 -9.27 -25.76
CA ALA A 129 -7.99 -7.92 -25.42
C ALA A 129 -8.46 -7.51 -24.01
N VAL A 130 -9.72 -7.78 -23.67
CA VAL A 130 -10.26 -7.54 -22.32
C VAL A 130 -9.51 -8.37 -21.27
N ALA A 131 -9.28 -9.65 -21.50
CA ALA A 131 -8.55 -10.51 -20.58
C ALA A 131 -7.12 -9.99 -20.32
N LEU A 132 -6.40 -9.64 -21.40
CA LEU A 132 -5.04 -9.08 -21.30
C LEU A 132 -5.04 -7.74 -20.55
N SER A 133 -6.02 -6.87 -20.79
CA SER A 133 -6.17 -5.61 -20.06
C SER A 133 -6.41 -5.84 -18.57
N CYS A 134 -7.30 -6.76 -18.20
CA CYS A 134 -7.53 -7.11 -16.80
C CYS A 134 -6.26 -7.67 -16.12
N ILE A 135 -5.52 -8.53 -16.81
CA ILE A 135 -4.23 -9.05 -16.32
C ILE A 135 -3.22 -7.92 -16.12
N ALA A 136 -3.12 -6.99 -17.07
CA ALA A 136 -2.23 -5.84 -16.96
C ALA A 136 -2.59 -4.93 -15.78
N ILE A 137 -3.90 -4.67 -15.56
CA ILE A 137 -4.39 -3.90 -14.41
C ILE A 137 -4.03 -4.62 -13.10
N PHE A 138 -4.29 -5.92 -13.01
CA PHE A 138 -3.96 -6.75 -11.85
C PHE A 138 -2.46 -6.76 -11.52
N LEU A 139 -1.60 -6.88 -12.52
CA LEU A 139 -0.16 -6.94 -12.34
C LEU A 139 0.48 -5.57 -12.03
N THR A 140 -0.17 -4.47 -12.40
CA THR A 140 0.39 -3.12 -12.27
C THR A 140 0.83 -2.80 -10.82
N PRO A 141 0.02 -2.98 -9.75
CA PRO A 141 0.45 -2.71 -8.38
C PRO A 141 1.60 -3.63 -7.94
N ILE A 142 1.61 -4.88 -8.35
CA ILE A 142 2.67 -5.86 -8.03
C ILE A 142 4.00 -5.42 -8.68
N VAL A 143 3.96 -5.02 -9.95
CA VAL A 143 5.16 -4.53 -10.66
C VAL A 143 5.67 -3.23 -10.03
N ARG A 144 4.79 -2.30 -9.66
CA ARG A 144 5.14 -1.05 -8.98
C ARG A 144 5.80 -1.34 -7.63
N MET A 145 5.21 -2.21 -6.82
CA MET A 145 5.77 -2.66 -5.55
C MET A 145 7.17 -3.27 -5.73
N THR A 146 7.31 -4.22 -6.64
CA THR A 146 8.61 -4.88 -6.91
C THR A 146 9.67 -3.86 -7.32
N ARG A 147 9.34 -2.94 -8.25
CA ARG A 147 10.25 -1.88 -8.68
C ARG A 147 10.63 -0.95 -7.53
N ALA A 148 9.68 -0.63 -6.63
CA ALA A 148 9.94 0.18 -5.46
C ALA A 148 10.96 -0.48 -4.53
N TYR A 149 10.78 -1.76 -4.18
CA TYR A 149 11.75 -2.47 -3.33
C TYR A 149 13.11 -2.66 -4.00
N VAL A 150 13.17 -2.93 -5.31
CA VAL A 150 14.44 -3.02 -6.06
C VAL A 150 15.16 -1.68 -6.03
N HIS A 151 14.48 -0.56 -6.28
CA HIS A 151 15.05 0.78 -6.21
C HIS A 151 15.60 1.07 -4.80
N ARG A 152 14.76 0.93 -3.76
CA ARG A 152 15.14 1.16 -2.38
C ARG A 152 16.40 0.38 -1.96
N ASN A 153 16.46 -0.90 -2.34
CA ASN A 153 17.59 -1.75 -1.97
C ASN A 153 18.84 -1.42 -2.80
N GLY A 154 18.67 -0.94 -4.03
CA GLY A 154 19.77 -0.54 -4.92
C GLY A 154 20.42 0.79 -4.53
N GLU A 155 19.65 1.72 -3.98
CA GLU A 155 20.14 3.04 -3.54
C GLU A 155 20.78 3.00 -2.14
N PHE A 156 20.57 1.92 -1.37
CA PHE A 156 21.13 1.80 -0.04
C PHE A 156 22.66 1.98 -0.06
N PRO A 157 23.27 2.81 0.80
CA PRO A 157 22.77 3.37 2.07
C PRO A 157 21.98 4.69 1.99
N VAL A 158 21.63 5.19 0.81
CA VAL A 158 20.66 6.28 0.67
C VAL A 158 19.28 5.72 1.00
N LEU A 159 18.60 6.37 1.95
CA LEU A 159 17.26 5.96 2.41
C LEU A 159 16.17 6.69 1.65
N ALA A 160 16.42 7.96 1.26
CA ALA A 160 15.61 8.77 0.37
C ALA A 160 16.43 9.96 -0.14
N ASP A 161 16.28 10.35 -1.41
CA ASP A 161 16.90 11.53 -2.01
C ASP A 161 15.97 12.31 -2.96
N PHE A 162 14.77 11.81 -3.17
CA PHE A 162 13.66 12.41 -3.94
C PHE A 162 13.94 12.64 -5.44
N HIS A 163 14.96 12.01 -5.99
CA HIS A 163 15.17 11.97 -7.43
C HIS A 163 14.12 11.15 -8.18
N SER A 164 13.38 10.30 -7.46
CA SER A 164 12.33 9.46 -8.00
C SER A 164 11.03 9.56 -7.21
N ARG A 165 9.89 9.65 -7.91
CA ARG A 165 8.56 9.54 -7.28
C ARG A 165 8.28 8.16 -6.68
N ILE A 166 9.10 7.16 -6.99
CA ILE A 166 9.01 5.81 -6.40
C ILE A 166 9.17 5.89 -4.87
N GLU A 167 9.96 6.82 -4.35
CA GLU A 167 10.17 6.99 -2.92
C GLU A 167 8.92 7.39 -2.14
N LEU A 168 7.91 7.94 -2.81
CA LEU A 168 6.63 8.24 -2.18
C LEU A 168 5.84 6.98 -1.76
N TYR A 169 6.16 5.79 -2.26
CA TYR A 169 5.46 4.56 -1.87
C TYR A 169 5.69 4.14 -0.42
N TRP A 170 6.86 4.46 0.14
CA TRP A 170 7.16 4.20 1.56
C TRP A 170 7.25 5.47 2.39
N THR A 171 6.87 6.62 1.84
CA THR A 171 6.73 7.86 2.59
C THR A 171 5.27 8.03 2.99
N LEU A 172 4.96 8.01 4.27
CA LEU A 172 3.61 8.19 4.80
C LEU A 172 3.40 9.64 5.27
N SER A 173 2.18 10.14 5.10
CA SER A 173 1.80 11.50 5.48
C SER A 173 0.85 11.49 6.68
N PHE A 174 1.09 12.34 7.66
CA PHE A 174 0.26 12.53 8.84
C PHE A 174 -0.03 14.02 9.01
N GLY A 175 -1.22 14.46 8.61
CA GLY A 175 -1.61 15.88 8.71
C GLY A 175 -0.71 16.82 7.92
N VAL A 176 -0.24 16.41 6.74
CA VAL A 176 0.60 17.21 5.86
C VAL A 176 0.17 17.07 4.40
N ASN A 177 0.36 18.14 3.63
CA ASN A 177 0.49 18.09 2.18
C ASN A 177 1.95 17.87 1.83
N ARG A 178 2.24 17.06 0.79
CA ARG A 178 3.60 16.81 0.33
C ARG A 178 3.70 16.74 -1.17
N GLU A 179 4.80 17.25 -1.71
CA GLU A 179 5.10 17.18 -3.13
C GLU A 179 6.63 17.11 -3.34
N ILE A 180 7.05 16.39 -4.39
CA ILE A 180 8.46 16.45 -4.83
C ILE A 180 8.60 17.63 -5.78
N VAL A 181 9.45 18.57 -5.40
CA VAL A 181 9.80 19.77 -6.19
C VAL A 181 11.31 19.81 -6.41
N GLY A 182 11.70 19.61 -7.66
CA GLY A 182 13.11 19.43 -7.99
C GLY A 182 13.68 18.14 -7.40
N ASP A 183 14.68 18.26 -6.55
CA ASP A 183 15.40 17.21 -5.83
C ASP A 183 15.05 17.15 -4.34
N ALA A 184 13.88 17.64 -3.95
CA ALA A 184 13.46 17.69 -2.55
C ALA A 184 11.98 17.35 -2.36
N LEU A 185 11.65 16.80 -1.21
CA LEU A 185 10.29 16.66 -0.72
C LEU A 185 9.89 17.93 0.02
N GLU A 186 8.97 18.69 -0.55
CA GLU A 186 8.30 19.78 0.16
C GLU A 186 7.16 19.23 1.00
N VAL A 187 7.12 19.67 2.26
CA VAL A 187 6.13 19.26 3.26
C VAL A 187 5.49 20.51 3.84
N GLU A 188 4.16 20.59 3.77
CA GLU A 188 3.36 21.61 4.42
C GLU A 188 2.55 21.00 5.55
N PHE A 189 2.79 21.45 6.79
CA PHE A 189 2.08 20.96 7.97
C PHE A 189 0.69 21.61 8.06
N VAL A 190 -0.38 20.82 7.84
CA VAL A 190 -1.76 21.32 7.81
C VAL A 190 -2.54 21.01 9.09
N ALA A 191 -2.18 19.95 9.81
CA ALA A 191 -2.75 19.61 11.12
C ALA A 191 -1.96 20.25 12.26
N ASP A 192 -2.54 20.25 13.45
CA ASP A 192 -1.95 20.90 14.64
C ASP A 192 -1.24 19.92 15.58
N GLU A 193 -1.62 18.64 15.59
CA GLU A 193 -1.02 17.62 16.47
C GLU A 193 0.05 16.78 15.75
N PHE A 194 1.32 17.12 16.00
CA PHE A 194 2.51 16.39 15.52
C PHE A 194 2.46 15.94 14.05
N PRO A 195 2.08 16.84 13.13
CA PRO A 195 2.04 16.54 11.71
C PRO A 195 3.44 16.22 11.20
N GLY A 196 3.55 15.34 10.23
CA GLY A 196 4.86 14.97 9.71
C GLY A 196 4.80 13.94 8.59
N VAL A 197 5.99 13.64 8.09
CA VAL A 197 6.22 12.57 7.12
C VAL A 197 7.01 11.44 7.80
N ALA A 198 6.66 10.21 7.49
CA ALA A 198 7.39 9.05 7.95
C ALA A 198 7.94 8.26 6.75
N PHE A 199 9.22 7.90 6.82
CA PHE A 199 9.88 6.99 5.90
C PHE A 199 9.74 5.60 6.48
N HIS A 200 8.69 4.92 6.03
CA HIS A 200 8.29 3.61 6.51
C HIS A 200 9.09 2.53 5.77
N GLU A 201 9.44 1.43 6.45
CA GLU A 201 10.20 0.32 5.89
C GLU A 201 11.55 0.73 5.24
N PRO A 202 12.42 1.52 5.89
CA PRO A 202 13.77 1.71 5.38
C PRO A 202 14.47 0.35 5.26
N VAL A 203 15.60 0.27 4.55
CA VAL A 203 16.45 -0.92 4.66
C VAL A 203 16.83 -1.07 6.12
N ALA A 204 16.46 -2.22 6.72
CA ALA A 204 16.29 -2.33 8.17
C ALA A 204 17.60 -2.44 8.96
N ASP A 205 18.66 -3.00 8.35
CA ASP A 205 19.92 -3.29 9.05
C ASP A 205 20.91 -2.12 8.97
N TRP A 206 21.05 -1.42 10.10
CA TRP A 206 21.92 -0.25 10.24
C TRP A 206 23.20 -0.52 11.03
N ARG A 207 23.47 -1.77 11.43
CA ARG A 207 24.60 -2.12 12.31
C ARG A 207 25.97 -1.76 11.78
N ASN A 208 26.15 -1.68 10.46
CA ASN A 208 27.44 -1.40 9.82
C ASN A 208 27.69 0.10 9.60
N PHE A 209 26.81 0.96 10.07
CA PHE A 209 26.89 2.42 9.92
C PHE A 209 27.07 3.09 11.28
N LYS A 210 27.47 4.35 11.26
CA LYS A 210 27.73 5.14 12.47
C LYS A 210 26.81 6.34 12.62
N THR A 211 26.27 6.86 11.52
CA THR A 211 25.56 8.14 11.52
C THR A 211 24.37 8.08 10.59
N LEU A 212 23.20 8.53 11.07
CA LEU A 212 22.08 8.93 10.23
C LEU A 212 22.26 10.40 9.84
N VAL A 213 22.30 10.68 8.55
CA VAL A 213 22.46 12.03 8.00
C VAL A 213 21.15 12.44 7.33
N ILE A 214 20.61 13.60 7.72
CA ILE A 214 19.36 14.14 7.17
C ILE A 214 19.63 15.56 6.70
N ASP A 215 19.47 15.85 5.41
CA ASP A 215 19.60 17.18 4.84
C ASP A 215 18.22 17.81 4.68
N VAL A 216 18.00 18.90 5.43
CA VAL A 216 16.69 19.56 5.53
C VAL A 216 16.82 21.08 5.45
N ALA A 217 15.73 21.74 5.06
CA ALA A 217 15.63 23.19 5.17
C ALA A 217 14.26 23.62 5.71
N ASN A 218 14.27 24.75 6.40
CA ASN A 218 13.08 25.52 6.73
C ASN A 218 12.95 26.69 5.73
N PRO A 219 12.13 26.57 4.68
CA PRO A 219 12.02 27.62 3.66
C PRO A 219 11.18 28.84 4.10
N ALA A 220 10.63 28.84 5.31
CA ALA A 220 9.76 29.89 5.81
C ALA A 220 10.52 30.97 6.57
N ALA A 221 9.86 32.11 6.78
CA ALA A 221 10.39 33.24 7.55
C ALA A 221 10.28 33.06 9.08
N GLU A 222 9.69 31.98 9.54
CA GLU A 222 9.51 31.64 10.95
C GLU A 222 10.36 30.42 11.32
N PRO A 223 10.85 30.29 12.57
CA PRO A 223 11.61 29.12 12.99
C PRO A 223 10.74 27.86 13.00
N LEU A 224 11.34 26.71 12.73
CA LEU A 224 10.71 25.41 12.78
C LEU A 224 11.32 24.56 13.91
N ASP A 225 10.51 24.02 14.80
CA ASP A 225 10.92 22.98 15.75
C ASP A 225 10.73 21.61 15.11
N LEU A 226 11.80 21.10 14.49
CA LEU A 226 11.77 19.80 13.78
C LEU A 226 12.04 18.66 14.75
N GLY A 227 11.10 17.73 14.86
CA GLY A 227 11.28 16.48 15.56
C GLY A 227 11.76 15.37 14.62
N VAL A 228 12.76 14.61 15.05
CA VAL A 228 13.22 13.38 14.41
C VAL A 228 12.92 12.22 15.34
N ARG A 229 12.17 11.24 14.85
CA ARG A 229 11.83 10.02 15.57
C ARG A 229 12.32 8.82 14.76
N VAL A 230 12.92 7.84 15.44
CA VAL A 230 13.29 6.54 14.86
C VAL A 230 12.83 5.44 15.81
N HIS A 231 12.31 4.34 15.25
CA HIS A 231 12.00 3.15 16.02
C HIS A 231 12.22 1.86 15.21
N ASP A 232 12.35 0.77 15.93
CA ASP A 232 12.50 -0.59 15.39
C ASP A 232 11.14 -1.33 15.38
N ARG A 233 11.16 -2.58 14.92
CA ARG A 233 9.98 -3.44 14.86
C ARG A 233 9.41 -3.84 16.22
N GLN A 234 10.21 -3.72 17.30
CA GLN A 234 9.78 -4.08 18.67
C GLN A 234 9.08 -2.91 19.37
N HIS A 235 8.96 -1.75 18.71
CA HIS A 235 8.35 -0.55 19.27
C HIS A 235 6.92 -0.79 19.77
N ASN A 236 6.68 -0.54 21.05
CA ASN A 236 5.41 -0.77 21.75
C ASN A 236 4.44 0.44 21.72
N HIS A 237 4.64 1.39 20.78
CA HIS A 237 3.87 2.62 20.60
C HIS A 237 3.96 3.64 21.74
N THR A 238 4.79 3.42 22.75
CA THR A 238 5.01 4.40 23.81
C THR A 238 6.09 5.42 23.48
N PHE A 239 6.00 6.63 24.04
CA PHE A 239 7.00 7.68 23.84
C PHE A 239 8.40 7.25 24.30
N ASN A 240 8.49 6.46 25.35
CA ASN A 240 9.76 6.05 25.96
C ASN A 240 10.44 4.87 25.26
N ASP A 241 9.81 4.26 24.26
CA ASP A 241 10.33 3.09 23.54
C ASP A 241 10.79 3.42 22.12
N ARG A 242 11.41 4.59 21.94
CA ARG A 242 11.89 5.08 20.65
C ARG A 242 12.94 6.15 20.82
N PHE A 243 13.76 6.40 19.79
CA PHE A 243 14.54 7.63 19.68
C PHE A 243 13.60 8.78 19.31
N ASN A 244 13.75 9.91 19.99
CA ASN A 244 12.98 11.13 19.71
C ASN A 244 13.81 12.34 20.15
N ARG A 245 14.21 13.18 19.18
CA ARG A 245 15.00 14.39 19.44
C ARG A 245 14.50 15.57 18.60
N ARG A 246 14.58 16.76 19.15
CA ARG A 246 14.21 17.99 18.46
C ARG A 246 15.44 18.71 17.93
N TYR A 247 15.29 19.32 16.76
CA TYR A 247 16.29 20.08 16.05
C TYR A 247 15.67 21.40 15.59
N PRO A 248 15.85 22.51 16.34
CA PRO A 248 15.33 23.80 15.91
C PRO A 248 16.05 24.27 14.65
N LEU A 249 15.30 24.69 13.65
CA LEU A 249 15.78 25.30 12.41
C LEU A 249 15.36 26.76 12.40
N ALA A 250 16.32 27.67 12.19
CA ALA A 250 16.00 29.09 12.03
C ALA A 250 15.23 29.34 10.72
N ALA A 251 14.67 30.53 10.59
CA ALA A 251 14.02 31.00 9.37
C ALA A 251 15.00 30.96 8.19
N GLY A 252 14.61 30.33 7.07
CA GLY A 252 15.42 30.17 5.86
C GLY A 252 16.63 29.23 6.00
N GLU A 253 16.82 28.55 7.15
CA GLU A 253 17.98 27.70 7.39
C GLU A 253 17.91 26.41 6.61
N ARG A 254 19.01 26.06 5.89
CA ARG A 254 19.30 24.70 5.45
C ARG A 254 20.35 24.09 6.37
N ARG A 255 20.12 22.88 6.82
CA ARG A 255 20.97 22.21 7.79
C ARG A 255 21.08 20.71 7.51
N THR A 256 22.30 20.20 7.59
CA THR A 256 22.57 18.77 7.60
C THR A 256 22.63 18.29 9.05
N LEU A 257 21.64 17.51 9.46
CA LEU A 257 21.60 16.87 10.76
C LEU A 257 22.44 15.59 10.71
N ARG A 258 23.41 15.48 11.62
CA ARG A 258 24.22 14.27 11.78
C ARG A 258 23.90 13.64 13.12
N ILE A 259 23.22 12.50 13.11
CA ILE A 259 22.72 11.83 14.30
C ILE A 259 23.52 10.54 14.50
N PRO A 260 24.35 10.44 15.55
CA PRO A 260 25.09 9.21 15.85
C PRO A 260 24.09 8.03 16.04
N LEU A 261 24.35 6.89 15.40
CA LEU A 261 23.48 5.73 15.56
C LEU A 261 23.53 5.15 16.98
N GLU A 262 24.59 5.44 17.74
CA GLU A 262 24.65 5.11 19.17
C GLU A 262 23.56 5.86 19.96
N ASP A 263 23.29 7.15 19.63
CA ASP A 263 22.20 7.91 20.25
C ASP A 263 20.83 7.29 19.93
N ILE A 264 20.66 6.81 18.67
CA ILE A 264 19.45 6.15 18.24
C ILE A 264 19.28 4.82 18.96
N ARG A 265 20.35 4.03 19.06
CA ARG A 265 20.39 2.76 19.79
C ARG A 265 20.00 2.90 21.26
N ASN A 266 20.46 3.96 21.90
CA ASN A 266 20.16 4.27 23.29
C ASN A 266 18.86 5.07 23.48
N GLY A 267 18.08 5.30 22.44
CA GLY A 267 16.86 6.08 22.46
C GLY A 267 15.74 5.52 23.36
N PRO A 268 15.44 4.21 23.29
CA PRO A 268 14.49 3.59 24.22
C PRO A 268 15.01 3.58 25.67
N ARG A 269 14.17 3.92 26.65
CA ARG A 269 14.60 4.01 28.06
C ARG A 269 14.82 2.66 28.76
N GLN A 270 14.14 1.62 28.31
CA GLN A 270 14.10 0.32 29.00
C GLN A 270 14.82 -0.81 28.26
N ARG A 271 15.26 -0.55 27.05
CA ARG A 271 15.99 -1.49 26.20
C ARG A 271 16.92 -0.76 25.25
N LEU A 272 17.77 -1.46 24.55
CA LEU A 272 18.46 -0.95 23.37
C LEU A 272 17.57 -1.14 22.13
N MET A 273 17.63 -0.17 21.19
CA MET A 273 16.97 -0.32 19.90
C MET A 273 17.65 -1.43 19.09
N ASP A 274 16.85 -2.26 18.45
CA ASP A 274 17.34 -3.29 17.54
C ASP A 274 17.75 -2.68 16.20
N MET A 275 19.03 -2.39 16.06
CA MET A 275 19.60 -1.76 14.87
C MET A 275 19.60 -2.67 13.62
N ALA A 276 19.29 -3.95 13.76
CA ALA A 276 19.10 -4.87 12.64
C ALA A 276 17.67 -4.78 12.05
N HIS A 277 16.73 -4.19 12.78
CA HIS A 277 15.31 -4.19 12.42
C HIS A 277 14.67 -2.81 12.57
N ILE A 278 15.35 -1.75 12.13
CA ILE A 278 14.75 -0.41 12.06
C ILE A 278 13.54 -0.45 11.15
N SER A 279 12.44 0.18 11.57
CA SER A 279 11.18 0.10 10.85
C SER A 279 10.62 1.44 10.37
N ASP A 280 10.99 2.55 11.02
CA ASP A 280 10.41 3.86 10.68
C ASP A 280 11.32 5.03 11.09
N ILE A 281 11.36 6.06 10.23
CA ILE A 281 11.95 7.35 10.52
C ILE A 281 10.85 8.40 10.31
N LYS A 282 10.50 9.18 11.32
CA LYS A 282 9.51 10.24 11.19
C LYS A 282 10.14 11.61 11.40
N LEU A 283 9.89 12.51 10.45
CA LEU A 283 10.14 13.94 10.56
C LEU A 283 8.81 14.63 10.83
N PHE A 284 8.71 15.38 11.94
CA PHE A 284 7.45 15.97 12.35
C PHE A 284 7.67 17.36 12.95
N ARG A 285 6.63 18.19 12.88
CA ARG A 285 6.62 19.49 13.54
C ARG A 285 6.36 19.32 15.03
N GLY A 286 7.24 19.88 15.85
CA GLY A 286 7.13 19.86 17.30
C GLY A 286 6.44 21.12 17.80
N GLY A 287 5.20 21.01 18.23
CA GLY A 287 4.42 22.15 18.73
C GLY A 287 3.57 22.86 17.68
N GLN A 288 2.79 23.86 18.11
CA GLN A 288 1.81 24.55 17.28
C GLN A 288 2.33 25.87 16.68
N ALA A 289 3.37 26.47 17.28
CA ALA A 289 3.97 27.73 16.84
C ALA A 289 5.07 27.55 15.78
N GLY A 290 5.33 28.57 14.99
CA GLY A 290 6.42 28.62 14.02
C GLY A 290 6.05 28.07 12.63
N SER A 291 7.06 27.81 11.82
CA SER A 291 6.93 27.43 10.42
C SER A 291 6.05 26.19 10.20
N ARG A 292 5.23 26.28 9.17
CA ARG A 292 4.44 25.16 8.64
C ARG A 292 5.07 24.50 7.41
N ARG A 293 6.32 24.80 7.10
CA ARG A 293 7.01 24.28 5.92
C ARG A 293 8.31 23.59 6.29
N LEU A 294 8.58 22.47 5.64
CA LEU A 294 9.83 21.73 5.71
C LEU A 294 10.19 21.30 4.29
N ARG A 295 11.45 21.40 3.94
CA ARG A 295 12.00 20.79 2.73
C ARG A 295 13.02 19.74 3.13
N VAL A 296 12.86 18.53 2.60
CA VAL A 296 13.75 17.39 2.87
C VAL A 296 14.47 17.03 1.57
N TYR A 297 15.79 17.09 1.58
CA TYR A 297 16.63 16.79 0.41
C TYR A 297 17.10 15.33 0.40
N SER A 298 17.59 14.84 1.55
CA SER A 298 18.03 13.46 1.61
C SER A 298 18.05 12.89 3.02
N LEU A 299 17.94 11.57 3.10
CA LEU A 299 18.22 10.75 4.27
C LEU A 299 19.19 9.66 3.84
N ARG A 300 20.31 9.48 4.56
CA ARG A 300 21.29 8.42 4.28
C ARG A 300 22.02 7.97 5.52
N LEU A 301 22.65 6.82 5.43
CA LEU A 301 23.54 6.29 6.46
C LEU A 301 25.01 6.45 6.05
N GLU A 302 25.86 6.76 7.05
CA GLU A 302 27.30 6.88 6.88
C GLU A 302 28.05 6.08 7.96
#